data_26b72e48571ccdd8fe3222df6d7e75f0
#
_entry.id   26b72e48571ccdd8fe3222df6d7e75f0
#
_cell.length_a   1.000
_cell.length_b   1.000
_cell.length_c   1.000
_cell.angle_alpha   90.00
_cell.angle_beta   90.00
_cell.angle_gamma   90.00
#
_symmetry.space_group_name_H-M   'P 1'
#
loop_
_entity.id
_entity.type
_entity.pdbx_description
1 polymer ?
#
loop_
_entity_poly.entity_id
_entity_poly.type
_entity_poly.pdbx_seq_one_letter_code
_entity_poly.pdbx_strand_id
1 'polypeptide(L)'
;SISAPSGEDGQDGSSTQRTNAKARSDSNSNQSDFGQRIMTQGAIIGCILLAGYGVWMLGRDLDEREHEVFHDKEGVNSFFGRLKLRYDVMREGVNKPVWDHLLPDPLPYPYSRPYTLVLDLDQLLVASSWSTSHGWRTAKRPGLDYFLGYLSQWYEIVLFTTQPFYVVEKIIEKLDPDRRYIAYQLFRESCRQSDGKLVKDIRHLNRDPKKVIMLDINPEHVSLQPENAIVLEPWKGDKHDRDLLGLIPFLDAIGIYGVDDVRKTLQAYQGRHIPTAYAESEALLKKRYEDEWRAKKERMGGLSSLFGSVTSGQSMNEPPKTFLEQERKRFLQGYLEDQKFWLENGE
;
A
#
# COMPACT_ATOMS: atom_id res chain seq x y z
N SER A 1 65.49 -49.26 -24.27
CA SER A 1 66.93 -49.52 -24.19
C SER A 1 67.64 -48.52 -23.33
N ILE A 2 68.12 -48.96 -22.12
CA ILE A 2 69.45 -48.73 -21.59
C ILE A 2 69.70 -47.28 -21.09
N SER A 3 69.96 -46.94 -19.89
CA SER A 3 70.71 -47.34 -18.72
C SER A 3 71.04 -46.08 -17.94
N ALA A 4 70.97 -46.14 -16.65
CA ALA A 4 71.65 -45.23 -15.71
C ALA A 4 73.19 -45.45 -15.78
N PRO A 5 74.05 -44.59 -15.18
CA PRO A 5 74.25 -44.66 -13.72
C PRO A 5 74.60 -43.29 -13.02
N SER A 6 74.31 -43.27 -11.74
CA SER A 6 75.05 -42.98 -10.48
C SER A 6 76.16 -41.88 -10.44
N GLY A 7 76.20 -41.17 -9.30
CA GLY A 7 77.32 -40.45 -8.65
C GLY A 7 76.85 -39.26 -7.82
N GLU A 8 76.70 -39.39 -6.65
CA GLU A 8 77.32 -39.11 -5.31
C GLU A 8 77.87 -37.69 -5.11
N ASP A 9 77.48 -37.19 -3.94
CA ASP A 9 78.16 -36.29 -2.98
C ASP A 9 78.05 -34.76 -3.12
N GLY A 10 77.66 -34.18 -2.00
CA GLY A 10 77.87 -32.78 -1.68
C GLY A 10 76.93 -32.20 -0.62
N GLN A 11 77.23 -32.52 0.61
CA GLN A 11 76.64 -31.97 1.85
C GLN A 11 76.74 -30.46 1.99
N ASP A 12 75.77 -29.91 2.79
CA ASP A 12 75.87 -28.74 3.67
C ASP A 12 75.69 -27.34 3.10
N GLY A 13 74.56 -26.71 3.57
CA GLY A 13 74.39 -25.27 3.48
C GLY A 13 72.98 -24.71 3.74
N SER A 14 71.98 -25.54 4.21
CA SER A 14 70.61 -25.13 4.21
C SER A 14 69.90 -24.87 5.57
N SER A 15 70.63 -24.93 6.72
CA SER A 15 70.00 -24.77 8.02
C SER A 15 69.94 -23.33 8.57
N THR A 16 70.80 -22.44 8.10
CA THR A 16 70.93 -21.08 8.66
C THR A 16 69.99 -20.06 7.98
N GLN A 17 69.54 -20.31 6.75
CA GLN A 17 68.60 -19.40 6.06
C GLN A 17 67.12 -19.62 6.43
N ARG A 18 66.72 -20.82 6.84
CA ARG A 18 65.34 -21.11 7.25
C ARG A 18 64.97 -20.55 8.63
N THR A 19 65.95 -20.43 9.57
CA THR A 19 65.65 -19.86 10.90
C THR A 19 65.53 -18.34 10.86
N ASN A 20 66.28 -17.64 10.00
CA ASN A 20 66.18 -16.19 9.85
C ASN A 20 64.92 -15.71 9.08
N ALA A 21 64.41 -16.52 8.17
CA ALA A 21 63.15 -16.21 7.46
C ALA A 21 61.90 -16.39 8.36
N LYS A 22 61.93 -17.42 9.23
CA LYS A 22 60.81 -17.66 10.17
C LYS A 22 60.77 -16.64 11.29
N ALA A 23 61.92 -16.18 11.82
CA ALA A 23 62.02 -15.11 12.82
C ALA A 23 61.56 -13.74 12.27
N ARG A 24 61.81 -13.47 10.96
CA ARG A 24 61.32 -12.24 10.30
C ARG A 24 59.84 -12.25 9.97
N SER A 25 59.23 -13.42 9.65
CA SER A 25 57.82 -13.51 9.42
C SER A 25 57.00 -13.41 10.71
N ASP A 26 57.50 -13.96 11.82
CA ASP A 26 56.81 -13.91 13.12
C ASP A 26 56.92 -12.51 13.78
N SER A 27 57.99 -11.74 13.52
CA SER A 27 58.10 -10.35 13.99
C SER A 27 57.21 -9.39 13.21
N ASN A 28 56.96 -9.65 11.91
CA ASN A 28 56.11 -8.80 11.08
C ASN A 28 54.62 -9.06 11.31
N SER A 29 54.21 -10.30 11.64
CA SER A 29 52.85 -10.64 12.01
C SER A 29 52.43 -10.08 13.37
N ASN A 30 53.35 -10.08 14.35
CA ASN A 30 53.09 -9.49 15.66
C ASN A 30 52.99 -7.94 15.62
N GLN A 31 53.69 -7.29 14.71
CA GLN A 31 53.69 -5.83 14.56
C GLN A 31 52.41 -5.36 13.85
N SER A 32 51.87 -6.14 12.90
CA SER A 32 50.61 -5.86 12.24
C SER A 32 49.40 -6.11 13.19
N ASP A 33 49.47 -7.17 14.00
CA ASP A 33 48.42 -7.49 15.00
C ASP A 33 48.33 -6.44 16.11
N PHE A 34 49.50 -5.94 16.56
CA PHE A 34 49.55 -4.86 17.58
C PHE A 34 48.98 -3.55 17.03
N GLY A 35 49.30 -3.17 15.79
CA GLY A 35 48.76 -1.99 15.13
C GLY A 35 47.24 -2.07 14.93
N GLN A 36 46.73 -3.22 14.52
CA GLN A 36 45.28 -3.45 14.37
C GLN A 36 44.55 -3.42 15.73
N ARG A 37 45.13 -3.97 16.80
CA ARG A 37 44.55 -3.92 18.16
C ARG A 37 44.46 -2.50 18.69
N ILE A 38 45.49 -1.65 18.47
CA ILE A 38 45.44 -0.24 18.85
C ILE A 38 44.38 0.51 18.05
N MET A 39 44.29 0.29 16.75
CA MET A 39 43.24 0.92 15.91
C MET A 39 41.83 0.50 16.32
N THR A 40 41.59 -0.79 16.57
CA THR A 40 40.27 -1.26 17.02
C THR A 40 39.92 -0.77 18.42
N GLN A 41 40.86 -0.76 19.36
CA GLN A 41 40.63 -0.20 20.69
C GLN A 41 40.42 1.32 20.64
N GLY A 42 41.17 2.05 19.82
CA GLY A 42 40.94 3.48 19.60
C GLY A 42 39.57 3.79 18.99
N ALA A 43 39.14 2.98 18.03
CA ALA A 43 37.82 3.12 17.43
C ALA A 43 36.69 2.84 18.46
N ILE A 44 36.83 1.80 19.28
CA ILE A 44 35.86 1.46 20.34
C ILE A 44 35.78 2.60 21.37
N ILE A 45 36.94 3.12 21.84
CA ILE A 45 36.97 4.24 22.78
C ILE A 45 36.35 5.49 22.16
N GLY A 46 36.62 5.76 20.87
CA GLY A 46 36.00 6.87 20.13
C GLY A 46 34.47 6.72 20.04
N CYS A 47 33.98 5.53 19.75
CA CYS A 47 32.55 5.25 19.74
C CYS A 47 31.91 5.43 21.12
N ILE A 48 32.56 4.98 22.20
CA ILE A 48 32.08 5.15 23.57
C ILE A 48 31.99 6.63 23.95
N LEU A 49 33.04 7.41 23.60
CA LEU A 49 33.08 8.85 23.88
C LEU A 49 31.99 9.60 23.07
N LEU A 50 31.77 9.25 21.82
CA LEU A 50 30.69 9.81 20.98
C LEU A 50 29.32 9.45 21.53
N ALA A 51 29.12 8.21 21.93
CA ALA A 51 27.86 7.76 22.55
C ALA A 51 27.62 8.48 23.90
N GLY A 52 28.65 8.59 24.73
CA GLY A 52 28.61 9.33 26.00
C GLY A 52 28.29 10.81 25.80
N TYR A 53 28.90 11.44 24.80
CA TYR A 53 28.61 12.83 24.42
C TYR A 53 27.17 12.98 23.92
N GLY A 54 26.69 12.03 23.12
CA GLY A 54 25.30 12.01 22.65
C GLY A 54 24.30 11.92 23.81
N VAL A 55 24.53 11.02 24.75
CA VAL A 55 23.70 10.89 25.97
C VAL A 55 23.74 12.17 26.82
N TRP A 56 24.92 12.76 26.99
CA TRP A 56 25.08 14.02 27.71
C TRP A 56 24.35 15.17 27.00
N MET A 57 24.49 15.27 25.68
CA MET A 57 23.84 16.30 24.87
C MET A 57 22.29 16.19 24.94
N LEU A 58 21.77 14.97 24.94
CA LEU A 58 20.32 14.73 25.06
C LEU A 58 19.79 14.99 26.48
N GLY A 59 20.61 14.84 27.50
CA GLY A 59 20.22 15.09 28.91
C GLY A 59 20.53 16.49 29.41
N ARG A 60 21.18 17.38 28.62
CA ARG A 60 21.53 18.77 29.00
C ARG A 60 20.30 19.57 29.41
N ASP A 61 20.51 20.69 30.09
CA ASP A 61 19.42 21.60 30.42
C ASP A 61 18.71 22.10 29.18
N LEU A 62 17.41 22.40 29.32
CA LEU A 62 16.57 22.87 28.23
C LEU A 62 16.94 24.31 27.86
N ASP A 63 17.00 24.59 26.58
CA ASP A 63 17.10 25.96 26.05
C ASP A 63 15.77 26.71 26.23
N GLU A 64 15.76 28.04 26.14
CA GLU A 64 14.55 28.85 26.29
C GLU A 64 13.40 28.40 25.41
N ARG A 65 13.69 28.03 24.16
CA ARG A 65 12.68 27.50 23.20
C ARG A 65 12.16 26.13 23.59
N GLU A 66 13.01 25.28 24.14
CA GLU A 66 12.64 23.96 24.63
C GLU A 66 11.81 24.08 25.91
N HIS A 67 12.09 25.07 26.75
CA HIS A 67 11.30 25.36 27.94
C HIS A 67 9.86 25.76 27.63
N GLU A 68 9.61 26.55 26.56
CA GLU A 68 8.27 26.89 26.11
C GLU A 68 7.45 25.67 25.67
N VAL A 69 8.12 24.67 25.07
CA VAL A 69 7.46 23.47 24.54
C VAL A 69 7.24 22.38 25.60
N PHE A 70 8.13 22.31 26.60
CA PHE A 70 8.17 21.18 27.54
C PHE A 70 7.83 21.55 28.99
N HIS A 71 7.50 22.80 29.30
CA HIS A 71 7.31 23.28 30.68
C HIS A 71 6.26 22.50 31.47
N ASP A 72 5.20 21.98 30.80
CA ASP A 72 4.10 21.22 31.42
C ASP A 72 4.35 19.71 31.47
N LYS A 73 5.49 19.21 30.98
CA LYS A 73 5.75 17.76 30.91
C LYS A 73 6.48 17.27 32.16
N GLU A 74 6.02 16.13 32.69
CA GLU A 74 6.71 15.47 33.79
C GLU A 74 8.14 15.06 33.42
N GLY A 75 9.09 15.26 34.33
CA GLY A 75 10.49 14.86 34.18
C GLY A 75 11.44 15.93 33.64
N VAL A 76 10.96 17.15 33.30
CA VAL A 76 11.77 18.27 32.79
C VAL A 76 12.94 18.62 33.73
N ASN A 77 12.76 18.50 35.06
CA ASN A 77 13.76 18.82 36.08
C ASN A 77 14.84 17.74 36.28
N SER A 78 14.71 16.58 35.65
CA SER A 78 15.64 15.45 35.78
C SER A 78 16.44 15.22 34.49
N PHE A 79 17.75 14.90 34.61
CA PHE A 79 18.59 14.53 33.49
C PHE A 79 17.97 13.40 32.64
N PHE A 80 17.54 12.33 33.30
CA PHE A 80 16.91 11.19 32.60
C PHE A 80 15.54 11.52 32.03
N GLY A 81 14.79 12.41 32.69
CA GLY A 81 13.52 12.89 32.16
C GLY A 81 13.68 13.72 30.89
N ARG A 82 14.67 14.61 30.87
CA ARG A 82 14.98 15.38 29.65
C ARG A 82 15.51 14.49 28.52
N LEU A 83 16.35 13.51 28.84
CA LEU A 83 16.81 12.50 27.90
C LEU A 83 15.62 11.75 27.25
N LYS A 84 14.69 11.29 28.09
CA LYS A 84 13.49 10.59 27.63
C LYS A 84 12.60 11.50 26.78
N LEU A 85 12.36 12.74 27.22
CA LEU A 85 11.55 13.71 26.45
C LEU A 85 12.12 13.97 25.07
N ARG A 86 13.43 14.23 24.95
CA ARG A 86 14.07 14.47 23.65
C ARG A 86 14.09 13.21 22.80
N TYR A 87 14.30 12.04 23.41
CA TYR A 87 14.20 10.76 22.70
C TYR A 87 12.79 10.52 22.17
N ASP A 88 11.76 10.77 22.99
CA ASP A 88 10.36 10.62 22.60
C ASP A 88 9.99 11.59 21.46
N VAL A 89 10.43 12.84 21.55
CA VAL A 89 10.24 13.84 20.46
C VAL A 89 10.96 13.43 19.18
N MET A 90 12.20 12.95 19.29
CA MET A 90 12.96 12.47 18.13
C MET A 90 12.26 11.25 17.52
N ARG A 91 11.83 10.30 18.33
CA ARG A 91 11.08 9.11 17.90
C ARG A 91 9.73 9.50 17.26
N GLU A 92 9.00 10.44 17.86
CA GLU A 92 7.75 10.95 17.27
C GLU A 92 8.00 11.67 15.94
N GLY A 93 9.05 12.48 15.84
CA GLY A 93 9.41 13.19 14.60
C GLY A 93 9.77 12.24 13.45
N VAL A 94 10.42 11.12 13.77
CA VAL A 94 10.72 10.06 12.77
C VAL A 94 9.46 9.27 12.40
N ASN A 95 8.50 9.12 13.32
CA ASN A 95 7.30 8.30 13.13
C ASN A 95 6.10 9.08 12.62
N LYS A 96 6.12 10.41 12.67
CA LYS A 96 5.05 11.23 12.09
C LYS A 96 5.26 11.36 10.58
N PRO A 97 4.18 11.28 9.78
CA PRO A 97 4.29 11.67 8.37
C PRO A 97 4.75 13.13 8.31
N VAL A 98 5.48 13.48 7.25
CA VAL A 98 6.07 14.82 7.05
C VAL A 98 5.00 15.93 7.08
N TRP A 99 3.74 15.56 6.84
CA TRP A 99 2.60 16.47 6.75
C TRP A 99 1.50 16.04 7.73
N ASP A 100 0.91 17.00 8.44
CA ASP A 100 -0.26 16.74 9.29
C ASP A 100 -1.48 16.35 8.44
N HIS A 101 -1.60 16.94 7.25
CA HIS A 101 -2.60 16.61 6.25
C HIS A 101 -1.90 16.17 4.96
N LEU A 102 -2.13 14.91 4.55
CA LEU A 102 -1.53 14.33 3.35
C LEU A 102 -2.20 14.83 2.06
N LEU A 103 -3.48 15.18 2.13
CA LEU A 103 -4.25 15.71 1.01
C LEU A 103 -4.75 17.13 1.32
N PRO A 104 -4.93 17.96 0.29
CA PRO A 104 -5.60 19.25 0.46
C PRO A 104 -7.07 19.05 0.88
N ASP A 105 -7.73 20.14 1.23
CA ASP A 105 -9.16 20.11 1.54
C ASP A 105 -9.97 19.51 0.39
N PRO A 106 -11.05 18.78 0.71
CA PRO A 106 -11.94 18.23 -0.31
C PRO A 106 -12.45 19.32 -1.25
N LEU A 107 -12.53 18.99 -2.54
CA LEU A 107 -13.10 19.92 -3.50
C LEU A 107 -14.56 20.27 -3.14
N PRO A 108 -15.02 21.51 -3.41
CA PRO A 108 -16.41 21.87 -3.17
C PRO A 108 -17.35 21.16 -4.16
N TYR A 109 -18.60 20.98 -3.76
CA TYR A 109 -19.65 20.53 -4.67
C TYR A 109 -19.75 21.46 -5.90
N PRO A 110 -19.88 20.93 -7.14
CA PRO A 110 -20.16 19.54 -7.53
C PRO A 110 -18.92 18.69 -7.85
N TYR A 111 -17.73 19.19 -7.61
CA TYR A 111 -16.47 18.52 -7.99
C TYR A 111 -16.00 17.48 -6.97
N SER A 112 -16.54 17.53 -5.75
CA SER A 112 -16.24 16.51 -4.73
C SER A 112 -16.86 15.14 -5.07
N ARG A 113 -16.11 14.08 -4.76
CA ARG A 113 -16.64 12.72 -4.80
C ARG A 113 -17.13 12.34 -3.39
N PRO A 114 -18.20 11.52 -3.28
CA PRO A 114 -18.77 11.16 -1.98
C PRO A 114 -17.85 10.25 -1.15
N TYR A 115 -16.93 9.52 -1.79
CA TYR A 115 -16.04 8.56 -1.16
C TYR A 115 -14.60 8.75 -1.64
N THR A 116 -13.66 8.23 -0.85
CA THR A 116 -12.24 8.16 -1.21
C THR A 116 -11.81 6.70 -1.29
N LEU A 117 -11.19 6.31 -2.40
CA LEU A 117 -10.63 4.99 -2.63
C LEU A 117 -9.12 5.07 -2.66
N VAL A 118 -8.48 4.54 -1.63
CA VAL A 118 -7.03 4.48 -1.50
C VAL A 118 -6.54 3.16 -2.04
N LEU A 119 -5.62 3.21 -3.00
CA LEU A 119 -5.10 2.04 -3.72
C LEU A 119 -3.60 1.91 -3.51
N ASP A 120 -3.15 0.73 -3.13
CA ASP A 120 -1.72 0.38 -3.27
C ASP A 120 -1.35 0.22 -4.76
N LEU A 121 -0.06 0.20 -5.07
CA LEU A 121 0.42 0.08 -6.44
C LEU A 121 0.93 -1.33 -6.75
N ASP A 122 1.95 -1.75 -6.00
CA ASP A 122 2.71 -2.96 -6.30
C ASP A 122 1.91 -4.21 -5.98
N GLN A 123 1.86 -5.16 -6.90
CA GLN A 123 1.10 -6.40 -6.81
C GLN A 123 -0.42 -6.24 -6.55
N LEU A 124 -0.93 -4.99 -6.46
CA LEU A 124 -2.35 -4.68 -6.46
C LEU A 124 -2.82 -4.26 -7.85
N LEU A 125 -2.22 -3.20 -8.39
CA LEU A 125 -2.57 -2.61 -9.70
C LEU A 125 -1.62 -3.06 -10.81
N VAL A 126 -0.34 -3.26 -10.45
CA VAL A 126 0.72 -3.66 -11.37
C VAL A 126 1.57 -4.77 -10.78
N ALA A 127 2.18 -5.59 -11.64
CA ALA A 127 3.22 -6.53 -11.24
C ALA A 127 4.48 -6.29 -12.06
N SER A 128 5.60 -6.11 -11.38
CA SER A 128 6.90 -5.95 -12.00
C SER A 128 7.68 -7.25 -11.92
N SER A 129 8.24 -7.68 -13.05
CA SER A 129 9.10 -8.86 -13.16
C SER A 129 10.40 -8.53 -13.84
N TRP A 130 11.47 -9.18 -13.42
CA TRP A 130 12.77 -9.03 -14.04
C TRP A 130 13.16 -10.30 -14.78
N SER A 131 13.75 -10.14 -15.96
CA SER A 131 14.33 -11.26 -16.72
C SER A 131 15.67 -10.85 -17.32
N THR A 132 16.60 -11.79 -17.45
CA THR A 132 17.92 -11.55 -18.06
C THR A 132 17.83 -11.12 -19.53
N SER A 133 16.79 -11.56 -20.24
CA SER A 133 16.58 -11.26 -21.66
C SER A 133 15.96 -9.90 -21.93
N HIS A 134 15.14 -9.37 -20.99
CA HIS A 134 14.34 -8.17 -21.23
C HIS A 134 14.43 -7.11 -20.14
N GLY A 135 15.19 -7.36 -19.05
CA GLY A 135 15.24 -6.45 -17.89
C GLY A 135 13.93 -6.40 -17.12
N TRP A 136 13.67 -5.26 -16.49
CA TRP A 136 12.43 -5.00 -15.76
C TRP A 136 11.26 -4.79 -16.71
N ARG A 137 10.18 -5.52 -16.48
CA ARG A 137 8.89 -5.35 -17.15
C ARG A 137 7.79 -5.22 -16.11
N THR A 138 6.91 -4.25 -16.31
CA THR A 138 5.74 -4.03 -15.48
C THR A 138 4.49 -4.28 -16.31
N ALA A 139 3.61 -5.12 -15.80
CA ALA A 139 2.31 -5.42 -16.40
C ALA A 139 1.19 -4.76 -15.57
N LYS A 140 0.14 -4.28 -16.23
CA LYS A 140 -1.10 -3.84 -15.62
C LYS A 140 -1.97 -5.06 -15.27
N ARG A 141 -2.61 -5.05 -14.08
CA ARG A 141 -3.58 -6.07 -13.70
C ARG A 141 -4.80 -6.02 -14.64
N PRO A 142 -5.35 -7.17 -15.05
CA PRO A 142 -6.49 -7.19 -15.96
C PRO A 142 -7.68 -6.38 -15.44
N GLY A 143 -8.26 -5.55 -16.32
CA GLY A 143 -9.40 -4.71 -16.00
C GLY A 143 -9.10 -3.42 -15.26
N LEU A 144 -7.81 -3.09 -15.02
CA LEU A 144 -7.41 -1.91 -14.26
C LEU A 144 -7.94 -0.59 -14.84
N ASP A 145 -7.81 -0.37 -16.13
CA ASP A 145 -8.25 0.87 -16.77
C ASP A 145 -9.78 1.06 -16.63
N TYR A 146 -10.54 -0.02 -16.76
CA TYR A 146 -11.98 -0.01 -16.50
C TYR A 146 -12.31 0.22 -15.03
N PHE A 147 -11.57 -0.42 -14.11
CA PHE A 147 -11.72 -0.25 -12.67
C PHE A 147 -11.56 1.21 -12.25
N LEU A 148 -10.45 1.85 -12.67
CA LEU A 148 -10.18 3.25 -12.35
C LEU A 148 -11.23 4.19 -12.97
N GLY A 149 -11.48 4.03 -14.26
CA GLY A 149 -12.41 4.92 -14.98
C GLY A 149 -13.86 4.80 -14.49
N TYR A 150 -14.32 3.57 -14.24
CA TYR A 150 -15.70 3.36 -13.77
C TYR A 150 -15.90 3.85 -12.35
N LEU A 151 -14.97 3.56 -11.43
CA LEU A 151 -15.10 3.94 -10.02
C LEU A 151 -14.82 5.42 -9.75
N SER A 152 -14.11 6.14 -10.62
CA SER A 152 -13.88 7.59 -10.47
C SER A 152 -15.17 8.42 -10.46
N GLN A 153 -16.31 7.83 -10.82
CA GLN A 153 -17.61 8.48 -10.74
C GLN A 153 -18.07 8.71 -9.29
N TRP A 154 -17.73 7.81 -8.37
CA TRP A 154 -18.10 7.90 -6.95
C TRP A 154 -16.92 8.15 -6.03
N TYR A 155 -15.74 7.77 -6.46
CA TYR A 155 -14.55 7.77 -5.63
C TYR A 155 -13.53 8.79 -6.09
N GLU A 156 -13.03 9.58 -5.14
CA GLU A 156 -11.77 10.25 -5.28
C GLU A 156 -10.67 9.19 -5.15
N ILE A 157 -9.99 8.87 -6.24
CA ILE A 157 -8.99 7.81 -6.25
C ILE A 157 -7.64 8.37 -5.82
N VAL A 158 -7.07 7.80 -4.76
CA VAL A 158 -5.78 8.15 -4.19
C VAL A 158 -4.84 6.95 -4.31
N LEU A 159 -3.78 7.12 -5.08
CA LEU A 159 -2.71 6.13 -5.11
C LEU A 159 -1.83 6.32 -3.88
N PHE A 160 -1.66 5.28 -3.05
CA PHE A 160 -0.83 5.34 -1.85
C PHE A 160 0.10 4.14 -1.80
N THR A 161 1.36 4.33 -2.16
CA THR A 161 2.36 3.27 -2.23
C THR A 161 3.44 3.42 -1.18
N THR A 162 4.02 2.30 -0.74
CA THR A 162 5.22 2.27 0.12
C THR A 162 6.52 2.44 -0.66
N GLN A 163 6.44 2.57 -1.97
CA GLN A 163 7.59 2.83 -2.83
C GLN A 163 7.91 4.33 -2.90
N PRO A 164 9.19 4.72 -3.01
CA PRO A 164 9.56 6.11 -3.21
C PRO A 164 9.21 6.59 -4.63
N PHE A 165 8.91 7.88 -4.76
CA PHE A 165 8.46 8.52 -6.02
C PHE A 165 9.32 8.15 -7.23
N TYR A 166 10.66 8.27 -7.13
CA TYR A 166 11.58 8.05 -8.24
C TYR A 166 11.59 6.63 -8.81
N VAL A 167 11.06 5.64 -8.04
CA VAL A 167 10.95 4.24 -8.49
C VAL A 167 9.69 4.04 -9.33
N VAL A 168 8.60 4.70 -8.96
CA VAL A 168 7.25 4.42 -9.51
C VAL A 168 6.74 5.48 -10.48
N GLU A 169 7.40 6.63 -10.60
CA GLU A 169 6.99 7.76 -11.46
C GLU A 169 6.60 7.31 -12.87
N LYS A 170 7.51 6.61 -13.57
CA LYS A 170 7.27 6.13 -14.93
C LYS A 170 6.16 5.07 -15.04
N ILE A 171 5.90 4.36 -13.96
CA ILE A 171 4.80 3.38 -13.91
C ILE A 171 3.48 4.13 -13.83
N ILE A 172 3.40 5.12 -12.93
CA ILE A 172 2.19 5.93 -12.71
C ILE A 172 1.84 6.75 -13.93
N GLU A 173 2.82 7.36 -14.61
CA GLU A 173 2.61 8.06 -15.89
C GLU A 173 1.97 7.17 -16.96
N LYS A 174 2.29 5.87 -16.97
CA LYS A 174 1.67 4.91 -17.91
C LYS A 174 0.33 4.38 -17.42
N LEU A 175 0.04 4.45 -16.12
CA LEU A 175 -1.24 4.02 -15.57
C LEU A 175 -2.35 5.01 -15.92
N ASP A 176 -2.09 6.29 -15.71
CA ASP A 176 -3.03 7.37 -15.95
C ASP A 176 -2.32 8.56 -16.61
N PRO A 177 -1.99 8.44 -17.95
CA PRO A 177 -1.17 9.42 -18.64
C PRO A 177 -1.76 10.83 -18.62
N ASP A 178 -3.07 10.93 -18.70
CA ASP A 178 -3.79 12.20 -18.74
C ASP A 178 -4.22 12.69 -17.35
N ARG A 179 -3.86 11.96 -16.29
CA ARG A 179 -4.26 12.25 -14.89
C ARG A 179 -5.77 12.43 -14.72
N ARG A 180 -6.55 11.55 -15.37
CA ARG A 180 -8.02 11.65 -15.38
C ARG A 180 -8.67 10.99 -14.18
N TYR A 181 -8.07 9.91 -13.67
CA TYR A 181 -8.70 9.02 -12.71
C TYR A 181 -8.07 9.10 -11.33
N ILE A 182 -6.73 9.22 -11.28
CA ILE A 182 -5.96 9.29 -10.03
C ILE A 182 -5.85 10.75 -9.60
N ALA A 183 -6.67 11.12 -8.60
CA ALA A 183 -6.70 12.49 -8.11
C ALA A 183 -5.43 12.88 -7.35
N TYR A 184 -4.90 11.97 -6.53
CA TYR A 184 -3.71 12.21 -5.70
C TYR A 184 -2.79 11.00 -5.67
N GLN A 185 -1.51 11.27 -5.44
CA GLN A 185 -0.46 10.26 -5.36
C GLN A 185 0.34 10.48 -4.08
N LEU A 186 0.40 9.46 -3.24
CA LEU A 186 1.13 9.44 -1.98
C LEU A 186 2.19 8.32 -2.05
N PHE A 187 3.39 8.64 -1.60
CA PHE A 187 4.55 7.78 -1.70
C PHE A 187 5.05 7.37 -0.32
N ARG A 188 6.16 6.65 -0.29
CA ARG A 188 6.81 6.19 0.94
C ARG A 188 6.98 7.28 1.99
N GLU A 189 7.27 8.50 1.58
CA GLU A 189 7.47 9.66 2.43
C GLU A 189 6.20 10.08 3.19
N SER A 190 5.04 9.67 2.67
CA SER A 190 3.73 9.87 3.29
C SER A 190 3.32 8.74 4.23
N CYS A 191 4.07 7.62 4.24
CA CYS A 191 3.83 6.52 5.16
C CYS A 191 4.34 6.87 6.57
N ARG A 192 3.65 6.34 7.56
CA ARG A 192 4.10 6.37 8.95
C ARG A 192 4.94 5.13 9.25
N GLN A 193 5.93 5.27 10.11
CA GLN A 193 6.64 4.13 10.66
C GLN A 193 6.04 3.72 12.01
N SER A 194 5.58 2.48 12.12
CA SER A 194 5.08 1.88 13.36
C SER A 194 5.77 0.53 13.57
N ASP A 195 6.42 0.36 14.71
CA ASP A 195 7.15 -0.87 15.08
C ASP A 195 8.13 -1.37 14.00
N GLY A 196 8.83 -0.42 13.34
CA GLY A 196 9.78 -0.72 12.28
C GLY A 196 9.17 -1.05 10.91
N LYS A 197 7.83 -1.00 10.80
CA LYS A 197 7.08 -1.26 9.56
C LYS A 197 6.47 0.02 9.03
N LEU A 198 6.36 0.09 7.69
CA LEU A 198 5.65 1.19 7.04
C LEU A 198 4.15 0.92 7.08
N VAL A 199 3.38 1.90 7.57
CA VAL A 199 1.92 1.85 7.64
C VAL A 199 1.31 3.07 6.96
N LYS A 200 0.15 2.89 6.34
CA LYS A 200 -0.63 3.92 5.67
C LYS A 200 -1.69 4.41 6.66
N ASP A 201 -1.49 5.56 7.26
CA ASP A 201 -2.42 6.11 8.26
C ASP A 201 -3.45 7.02 7.61
N ILE A 202 -4.66 6.52 7.39
CA ILE A 202 -5.73 7.27 6.74
C ILE A 202 -6.29 8.43 7.57
N ARG A 203 -5.98 8.52 8.87
CA ARG A 203 -6.40 9.67 9.70
C ARG A 203 -5.76 10.97 9.24
N HIS A 204 -4.60 10.89 8.57
CA HIS A 204 -3.90 12.03 8.02
C HIS A 204 -4.32 12.38 6.58
N LEU A 205 -5.25 11.64 5.99
CA LEU A 205 -5.72 11.92 4.61
C LEU A 205 -6.55 13.20 4.49
N ASN A 206 -6.95 13.83 5.60
CA ASN A 206 -7.90 14.97 5.57
C ASN A 206 -9.22 14.59 4.87
N ARG A 207 -9.70 13.37 5.10
CA ARG A 207 -10.97 12.82 4.60
C ARG A 207 -11.71 12.14 5.74
N ASP A 208 -13.06 12.12 5.68
CA ASP A 208 -13.86 11.41 6.68
C ASP A 208 -13.58 9.91 6.61
N PRO A 209 -13.05 9.28 7.68
CA PRO A 209 -12.78 7.84 7.70
C PRO A 209 -14.00 6.96 7.42
N LYS A 210 -15.23 7.46 7.66
CA LYS A 210 -16.47 6.75 7.31
C LYS A 210 -16.68 6.59 5.81
N LYS A 211 -15.98 7.40 5.02
CA LYS A 211 -16.11 7.46 3.56
C LYS A 211 -14.83 7.01 2.83
N VAL A 212 -13.83 6.50 3.56
CA VAL A 212 -12.56 6.03 3.00
C VAL A 212 -12.54 4.51 2.95
N ILE A 213 -12.18 3.95 1.79
CA ILE A 213 -11.90 2.52 1.60
C ILE A 213 -10.45 2.40 1.12
N MET A 214 -9.70 1.49 1.73
CA MET A 214 -8.31 1.21 1.37
C MET A 214 -8.18 -0.20 0.82
N LEU A 215 -7.62 -0.32 -0.40
CA LEU A 215 -7.24 -1.59 -1.02
C LEU A 215 -5.73 -1.77 -0.92
N ASP A 216 -5.30 -2.85 -0.33
CA ASP A 216 -3.88 -3.21 -0.20
C ASP A 216 -3.72 -4.73 -0.31
N ILE A 217 -2.49 -5.19 -0.50
CA ILE A 217 -2.14 -6.61 -0.49
C ILE A 217 -1.48 -7.03 0.83
N ASN A 218 -1.01 -6.07 1.61
CA ASN A 218 -0.30 -6.32 2.85
C ASN A 218 -1.10 -5.83 4.06
N PRO A 219 -1.56 -6.74 4.93
CA PRO A 219 -2.31 -6.37 6.12
C PRO A 219 -1.53 -5.49 7.10
N GLU A 220 -0.18 -5.50 7.05
CA GLU A 220 0.64 -4.64 7.90
C GLU A 220 0.54 -3.16 7.51
N HIS A 221 0.41 -2.86 6.21
CA HIS A 221 0.25 -1.49 5.72
C HIS A 221 -1.02 -0.81 6.22
N VAL A 222 -2.05 -1.60 6.51
CA VAL A 222 -3.40 -1.15 6.90
C VAL A 222 -3.71 -1.39 8.38
N SER A 223 -2.71 -1.78 9.16
CA SER A 223 -2.86 -2.25 10.54
C SER A 223 -3.43 -1.21 11.52
N LEU A 224 -3.33 0.09 11.19
CA LEU A 224 -3.88 1.17 12.03
C LEU A 224 -5.40 1.35 11.88
N GLN A 225 -5.96 1.03 10.71
CA GLN A 225 -7.39 1.13 10.43
C GLN A 225 -7.86 -0.07 9.60
N PRO A 226 -7.80 -1.29 10.15
CA PRO A 226 -8.20 -2.50 9.44
C PRO A 226 -9.69 -2.52 9.07
N GLU A 227 -10.53 -1.75 9.76
CA GLU A 227 -11.95 -1.59 9.49
C GLU A 227 -12.24 -0.84 8.18
N ASN A 228 -11.27 -0.11 7.65
CA ASN A 228 -11.35 0.59 6.37
C ASN A 228 -10.72 -0.19 5.21
N ALA A 229 -10.13 -1.34 5.50
CA ALA A 229 -9.26 -2.03 4.55
C ALA A 229 -9.92 -3.25 3.91
N ILE A 230 -9.65 -3.42 2.63
CA ILE A 230 -9.83 -4.64 1.85
C ILE A 230 -8.43 -5.14 1.49
N VAL A 231 -8.05 -6.30 2.02
CA VAL A 231 -6.77 -6.92 1.72
C VAL A 231 -6.99 -7.99 0.67
N LEU A 232 -6.34 -7.83 -0.49
CA LEU A 232 -6.39 -8.77 -1.60
C LEU A 232 -5.15 -9.63 -1.66
N GLU A 233 -5.26 -10.78 -2.34
CA GLU A 233 -4.10 -11.60 -2.66
C GLU A 233 -3.16 -10.87 -3.63
N PRO A 234 -1.82 -10.95 -3.42
CA PRO A 234 -0.85 -10.32 -4.28
C PRO A 234 -0.91 -10.89 -5.71
N TRP A 235 -1.16 -10.02 -6.68
CA TRP A 235 -1.17 -10.40 -8.10
C TRP A 235 0.25 -10.57 -8.65
N LYS A 236 0.52 -11.73 -9.22
CA LYS A 236 1.84 -12.13 -9.74
C LYS A 236 1.94 -12.12 -11.27
N GLY A 237 1.00 -11.45 -11.95
CA GLY A 237 1.02 -11.33 -13.41
C GLY A 237 0.12 -12.33 -14.14
N ASP A 238 -0.83 -12.97 -13.46
CA ASP A 238 -1.83 -13.83 -14.10
C ASP A 238 -2.76 -12.99 -14.99
N LYS A 239 -2.83 -13.35 -16.28
CA LYS A 239 -3.68 -12.68 -17.27
C LYS A 239 -5.19 -13.01 -17.11
N HIS A 240 -5.50 -14.05 -16.37
CA HIS A 240 -6.88 -14.50 -16.11
C HIS A 240 -7.43 -13.97 -14.79
N ASP A 241 -6.64 -13.20 -14.04
CA ASP A 241 -7.09 -12.54 -12.81
C ASP A 241 -8.31 -11.65 -13.08
N ARG A 242 -9.29 -11.70 -12.18
CA ARG A 242 -10.53 -10.93 -12.26
C ARG A 242 -10.91 -10.25 -10.95
N ASP A 243 -10.02 -10.19 -9.99
CA ASP A 243 -10.34 -9.67 -8.66
C ASP A 243 -10.72 -8.19 -8.69
N LEU A 244 -9.99 -7.36 -9.46
CA LEU A 244 -10.38 -5.94 -9.62
C LEU A 244 -11.77 -5.80 -10.25
N LEU A 245 -12.03 -6.56 -11.32
CA LEU A 245 -13.35 -6.55 -11.97
C LEU A 245 -14.45 -7.07 -11.06
N GLY A 246 -14.13 -8.09 -10.27
CA GLY A 246 -15.06 -8.67 -9.29
C GLY A 246 -15.37 -7.77 -8.10
N LEU A 247 -14.50 -6.80 -7.78
CA LEU A 247 -14.74 -5.80 -6.74
C LEU A 247 -15.66 -4.67 -7.17
N ILE A 248 -15.75 -4.39 -8.48
CA ILE A 248 -16.55 -3.27 -8.99
C ILE A 248 -18.00 -3.35 -8.51
N PRO A 249 -18.73 -4.50 -8.59
CA PRO A 249 -20.11 -4.59 -8.15
C PRO A 249 -20.31 -4.28 -6.66
N PHE A 250 -19.33 -4.56 -5.82
CA PHE A 250 -19.37 -4.24 -4.39
C PHE A 250 -19.15 -2.74 -4.16
N LEU A 251 -18.13 -2.17 -4.80
CA LEU A 251 -17.76 -0.77 -4.64
C LEU A 251 -18.82 0.17 -5.25
N ASP A 252 -19.36 -0.18 -6.42
CA ASP A 252 -20.42 0.63 -7.03
C ASP A 252 -21.71 0.62 -6.21
N ALA A 253 -22.04 -0.50 -5.58
CA ALA A 253 -23.20 -0.57 -4.69
C ALA A 253 -23.07 0.38 -3.49
N ILE A 254 -21.85 0.51 -2.90
CA ILE A 254 -21.59 1.49 -1.85
C ILE A 254 -21.88 2.91 -2.36
N GLY A 255 -21.42 3.23 -3.57
CA GLY A 255 -21.66 4.52 -4.22
C GLY A 255 -23.14 4.77 -4.52
N ILE A 256 -23.81 3.82 -5.16
CA ILE A 256 -25.20 3.90 -5.59
C ILE A 256 -26.16 4.02 -4.39
N TYR A 257 -25.93 3.26 -3.33
CA TYR A 257 -26.79 3.30 -2.13
C TYR A 257 -26.44 4.45 -1.19
N GLY A 258 -25.34 5.16 -1.41
CA GLY A 258 -24.93 6.31 -0.59
C GLY A 258 -24.63 5.92 0.85
N VAL A 259 -23.88 4.83 1.06
CA VAL A 259 -23.57 4.27 2.40
C VAL A 259 -22.95 5.32 3.32
N ASP A 260 -23.52 5.55 4.51
CA ASP A 260 -23.04 6.56 5.45
C ASP A 260 -21.72 6.19 6.12
N ASP A 261 -21.51 4.90 6.44
CA ASP A 261 -20.28 4.40 7.05
C ASP A 261 -19.86 3.09 6.40
N VAL A 262 -18.82 3.18 5.56
CA VAL A 262 -18.29 2.03 4.81
C VAL A 262 -17.73 0.93 5.70
N ARG A 263 -17.24 1.28 6.90
CA ARG A 263 -16.63 0.33 7.83
C ARG A 263 -17.61 -0.76 8.27
N LYS A 264 -18.88 -0.40 8.49
CA LYS A 264 -19.94 -1.37 8.83
C LYS A 264 -20.18 -2.35 7.69
N THR A 265 -20.13 -1.86 6.45
CA THR A 265 -20.30 -2.68 5.26
C THR A 265 -19.08 -3.60 5.08
N LEU A 266 -17.85 -3.09 5.24
CA LEU A 266 -16.62 -3.87 5.14
C LEU A 266 -16.56 -4.96 6.22
N GLN A 267 -16.98 -4.65 7.44
CA GLN A 267 -17.01 -5.60 8.56
C GLN A 267 -17.88 -6.85 8.25
N ALA A 268 -18.96 -6.70 7.51
CA ALA A 268 -19.82 -7.81 7.12
C ALA A 268 -19.12 -8.81 6.17
N TYR A 269 -18.06 -8.38 5.50
CA TYR A 269 -17.27 -9.20 4.57
C TYR A 269 -15.86 -9.52 5.10
N GLN A 270 -15.54 -9.16 6.34
CA GLN A 270 -14.22 -9.39 6.91
C GLN A 270 -13.84 -10.87 6.90
N GLY A 271 -12.60 -11.18 6.47
CA GLY A 271 -12.10 -12.55 6.36
C GLY A 271 -12.67 -13.37 5.19
N ARG A 272 -13.45 -12.76 4.31
CA ARG A 272 -14.03 -13.39 3.12
C ARG A 272 -13.46 -12.77 1.85
N HIS A 273 -13.38 -13.54 0.78
CA HIS A 273 -13.06 -13.00 -0.53
C HIS A 273 -14.26 -12.18 -1.04
N ILE A 274 -14.17 -10.86 -0.95
CA ILE A 274 -15.31 -9.94 -1.21
C ILE A 274 -15.95 -10.15 -2.58
N PRO A 275 -15.20 -10.27 -3.72
CA PRO A 275 -15.81 -10.49 -5.01
C PRO A 275 -16.78 -11.67 -5.04
N THR A 276 -16.36 -12.81 -4.51
CA THR A 276 -17.19 -14.02 -4.46
C THR A 276 -18.35 -13.88 -3.49
N ALA A 277 -18.07 -13.41 -2.27
CA ALA A 277 -19.07 -13.30 -1.21
C ALA A 277 -20.17 -12.28 -1.58
N TYR A 278 -19.81 -11.19 -2.24
CA TYR A 278 -20.77 -10.20 -2.70
C TYR A 278 -21.61 -10.73 -3.86
N ALA A 279 -20.99 -11.39 -4.85
CA ALA A 279 -21.72 -11.99 -5.96
C ALA A 279 -22.76 -13.03 -5.49
N GLU A 280 -22.41 -13.86 -4.50
CA GLU A 280 -23.35 -14.80 -3.88
C GLU A 280 -24.53 -14.08 -3.19
N SER A 281 -24.22 -13.03 -2.42
CA SER A 281 -25.23 -12.22 -1.73
C SER A 281 -26.16 -11.52 -2.71
N GLU A 282 -25.62 -10.95 -3.79
CA GLU A 282 -26.39 -10.29 -4.84
C GLU A 282 -27.29 -11.27 -5.58
N ALA A 283 -26.78 -12.46 -5.94
CA ALA A 283 -27.58 -13.51 -6.57
C ALA A 283 -28.74 -13.98 -5.68
N LEU A 284 -28.50 -14.12 -4.38
CA LEU A 284 -29.53 -14.47 -3.41
C LEU A 284 -30.63 -13.39 -3.30
N LEU A 285 -30.23 -12.12 -3.24
CA LEU A 285 -31.17 -10.99 -3.19
C LEU A 285 -31.99 -10.91 -4.48
N LYS A 286 -31.34 -11.08 -5.62
CA LYS A 286 -32.05 -11.11 -6.92
C LYS A 286 -33.06 -12.25 -6.99
N LYS A 287 -32.69 -13.44 -6.56
CA LYS A 287 -33.61 -14.59 -6.52
C LYS A 287 -34.84 -14.31 -5.62
N ARG A 288 -34.63 -13.76 -4.42
CA ARG A 288 -35.74 -13.38 -3.53
C ARG A 288 -36.65 -12.36 -4.18
N TYR A 289 -36.11 -11.35 -4.82
CA TYR A 289 -36.89 -10.34 -5.54
C TYR A 289 -37.74 -10.95 -6.67
N GLU A 290 -37.14 -11.86 -7.45
CA GLU A 290 -37.85 -12.59 -8.52
C GLU A 290 -38.99 -13.49 -7.97
N ASP A 291 -38.73 -14.19 -6.85
CA ASP A 291 -39.72 -15.06 -6.20
C ASP A 291 -40.88 -14.24 -5.62
N GLU A 292 -40.60 -13.11 -4.96
CA GLU A 292 -41.63 -12.18 -4.46
C GLU A 292 -42.47 -11.59 -5.60
N TRP A 293 -41.82 -11.23 -6.70
CA TRP A 293 -42.52 -10.71 -7.88
C TRP A 293 -43.42 -11.77 -8.49
N ARG A 294 -42.98 -13.04 -8.64
CA ARG A 294 -43.81 -14.16 -9.13
C ARG A 294 -45.01 -14.39 -8.22
N ALA A 295 -44.81 -14.45 -6.92
CA ALA A 295 -45.90 -14.62 -5.96
C ALA A 295 -46.91 -13.47 -6.01
N LYS A 296 -46.45 -12.23 -6.20
CA LYS A 296 -47.31 -11.06 -6.38
C LYS A 296 -48.11 -11.15 -7.68
N LYS A 297 -47.46 -11.55 -8.78
CA LYS A 297 -48.08 -11.74 -10.10
C LYS A 297 -49.17 -12.82 -10.06
N GLU A 298 -48.94 -13.96 -9.41
CA GLU A 298 -49.91 -15.03 -9.23
C GLU A 298 -51.14 -14.55 -8.46
N ARG A 299 -50.94 -13.81 -7.36
CA ARG A 299 -52.05 -13.21 -6.59
C ARG A 299 -52.87 -12.20 -7.40
N MET A 300 -52.21 -11.37 -8.20
CA MET A 300 -52.86 -10.38 -9.06
C MET A 300 -53.50 -11.01 -10.29
N GLY A 301 -52.92 -12.07 -10.86
CA GLY A 301 -53.44 -12.81 -12.00
C GLY A 301 -54.78 -13.48 -11.71
N GLY A 302 -54.97 -13.96 -10.47
CA GLY A 302 -56.26 -14.45 -9.98
C GLY A 302 -57.35 -13.38 -9.89
N LEU A 303 -56.98 -12.13 -9.63
CA LEU A 303 -57.91 -10.98 -9.56
C LEU A 303 -58.16 -10.33 -10.93
N SER A 304 -57.18 -10.31 -11.84
CA SER A 304 -57.31 -9.70 -13.17
C SER A 304 -58.22 -10.50 -14.11
N SER A 305 -58.40 -11.79 -13.84
CA SER A 305 -59.41 -12.60 -14.54
C SER A 305 -60.85 -12.19 -14.18
N LEU A 306 -61.06 -11.47 -13.07
CA LEU A 306 -62.37 -10.98 -12.62
C LEU A 306 -62.63 -9.53 -13.04
N PHE A 307 -61.64 -8.75 -13.34
CA PHE A 307 -61.76 -7.36 -13.79
C PHE A 307 -61.02 -7.20 -15.13
N GLY A 308 -61.76 -7.21 -16.22
CA GLY A 308 -61.26 -7.18 -17.59
C GLY A 308 -60.11 -6.16 -17.81
N SER A 309 -59.16 -6.62 -18.54
CA SER A 309 -57.96 -5.97 -19.08
C SER A 309 -58.15 -4.49 -19.41
N VAL A 310 -57.57 -3.63 -18.59
CA VAL A 310 -57.12 -2.28 -18.99
C VAL A 310 -55.82 -2.00 -18.25
N THR A 311 -54.67 -2.23 -18.88
CA THR A 311 -53.47 -1.37 -18.69
C THR A 311 -52.33 -1.78 -19.63
N SER A 312 -51.90 -0.80 -20.39
CA SER A 312 -50.53 -0.49 -20.86
C SER A 312 -49.54 -1.64 -21.15
N GLY A 313 -49.18 -1.74 -22.40
CA GLY A 313 -48.19 -2.56 -23.12
C GLY A 313 -46.79 -2.76 -22.58
N GLN A 314 -46.62 -3.04 -21.28
CA GLN A 314 -45.38 -3.60 -20.76
C GLN A 314 -45.49 -5.11 -20.66
N SER A 315 -44.58 -5.82 -21.31
CA SER A 315 -44.47 -7.29 -21.22
C SER A 315 -44.38 -7.71 -19.76
N MET A 316 -45.49 -8.20 -19.18
CA MET A 316 -45.54 -8.71 -17.80
C MET A 316 -44.81 -10.06 -17.61
N ASN A 317 -43.93 -10.45 -18.51
CA ASN A 317 -43.29 -11.76 -18.46
C ASN A 317 -41.99 -11.81 -17.66
N GLU A 318 -41.32 -10.67 -17.49
CA GLU A 318 -40.07 -10.58 -16.76
C GLU A 318 -40.19 -9.64 -15.55
N PRO A 319 -39.52 -9.92 -14.44
CA PRO A 319 -39.47 -9.01 -13.31
C PRO A 319 -38.82 -7.68 -13.72
N PRO A 320 -39.31 -6.55 -13.23
CA PRO A 320 -38.65 -5.27 -13.50
C PRO A 320 -37.24 -5.28 -12.94
N LYS A 321 -36.33 -4.59 -13.63
CA LYS A 321 -34.94 -4.44 -13.14
C LYS A 321 -34.96 -3.82 -11.76
N THR A 322 -34.08 -4.33 -10.88
CA THR A 322 -33.87 -3.75 -9.56
C THR A 322 -33.31 -2.33 -9.67
N PHE A 323 -33.49 -1.53 -8.62
CA PHE A 323 -32.92 -0.18 -8.56
C PHE A 323 -31.42 -0.20 -8.85
N LEU A 324 -30.68 -1.13 -8.25
CA LEU A 324 -29.24 -1.29 -8.46
C LEU A 324 -28.90 -1.59 -9.92
N GLU A 325 -29.63 -2.49 -10.58
CA GLU A 325 -29.41 -2.82 -12.00
C GLU A 325 -29.70 -1.63 -12.92
N GLN A 326 -30.71 -0.81 -12.59
CA GLN A 326 -31.05 0.38 -13.36
C GLN A 326 -29.95 1.45 -13.23
N GLU A 327 -29.49 1.72 -12.01
CA GLU A 327 -28.44 2.71 -11.75
C GLU A 327 -27.11 2.25 -12.33
N ARG A 328 -26.71 0.99 -12.19
CA ARG A 328 -25.52 0.44 -12.86
C ARG A 328 -25.54 0.64 -14.37
N LYS A 329 -26.70 0.37 -14.98
CA LYS A 329 -26.84 0.60 -16.43
C LYS A 329 -26.65 2.07 -16.79
N ARG A 330 -27.21 2.99 -16.00
CA ARG A 330 -27.09 4.43 -16.19
C ARG A 330 -25.62 4.89 -16.06
N PHE A 331 -24.94 4.46 -15.01
CA PHE A 331 -23.54 4.83 -14.78
C PHE A 331 -22.60 4.21 -15.81
N LEU A 332 -22.85 2.96 -16.21
CA LEU A 332 -22.08 2.34 -17.30
C LEU A 332 -22.27 3.09 -18.61
N GLN A 333 -23.46 3.53 -18.90
CA GLN A 333 -23.73 4.32 -20.10
C GLN A 333 -23.00 5.67 -20.05
N GLY A 334 -23.06 6.37 -18.90
CA GLY A 334 -22.31 7.61 -18.70
C GLY A 334 -20.78 7.42 -18.87
N TYR A 335 -20.24 6.34 -18.31
CA TYR A 335 -18.83 5.99 -18.49
C TYR A 335 -18.47 5.77 -19.97
N LEU A 336 -19.29 5.04 -20.71
CA LEU A 336 -19.04 4.78 -22.15
C LEU A 336 -19.14 6.05 -23.00
N GLU A 337 -20.07 6.94 -22.67
CA GLU A 337 -20.20 8.26 -23.33
C GLU A 337 -18.98 9.14 -23.07
N ASP A 338 -18.47 9.16 -21.82
CA ASP A 338 -17.26 9.88 -21.45
C ASP A 338 -16.03 9.32 -22.18
N GLN A 339 -15.85 7.99 -22.22
CA GLN A 339 -14.77 7.37 -22.98
C GLN A 339 -14.83 7.74 -24.46
N LYS A 340 -16.01 7.71 -25.06
CA LYS A 340 -16.21 8.08 -26.47
C LYS A 340 -15.83 9.55 -26.71
N PHE A 341 -16.27 10.46 -25.83
CA PHE A 341 -15.94 11.88 -25.91
C PHE A 341 -14.41 12.12 -25.93
N TRP A 342 -13.68 11.42 -25.05
CA TRP A 342 -12.22 11.55 -24.98
C TRP A 342 -11.50 10.90 -26.15
N LEU A 343 -12.02 9.82 -26.72
CA LEU A 343 -11.47 9.23 -27.95
C LEU A 343 -11.65 10.13 -29.18
N GLU A 344 -12.72 10.91 -29.19
CA GLU A 344 -13.03 11.82 -30.31
C GLU A 344 -12.38 13.21 -30.17
N ASN A 345 -12.09 13.67 -28.95
CA ASN A 345 -11.63 15.04 -28.67
C ASN A 345 -10.29 15.12 -27.93
N GLY A 346 -9.70 14.01 -27.52
CA GLY A 346 -8.42 13.96 -26.83
C GLY A 346 -7.27 13.83 -27.84
N GLU A 347 -6.83 14.94 -28.43
CA GLU A 347 -5.53 15.08 -29.10
C GLU A 347 -4.52 15.77 -28.18
#